data_ce848630538c6509950c6f576a2e345b
#
_entry.id   ce848630538c6509950c6f576a2e345b
#
_cell.length_a   1.000
_cell.length_b   1.000
_cell.length_c   1.000
_cell.angle_alpha   90.00
_cell.angle_beta   90.00
_cell.angle_gamma   90.00
#
_symmetry.space_group_name_H-M   'P 1'
#
loop_
_entity.id
_entity.type
_entity.pdbx_description
1 polymer ?
#
loop_
_entity_poly.entity_id
_entity_poly.type
_entity_poly.pdbx_seq_one_letter_code
_entity_poly.pdbx_strand_id
1 'polypeptide(L)'
;HTSISLEQAKNIISNCNLYNKPCFPRPSSYDKSNLKPILDIGSNGLIATTIESCDDVENCLNNLKYPPIGNRSYGVNKAQNYGLAEREYFKNWNNYSSLILQIETVKGLNDLENILVNFKKYIDGIMIGPYDLSGSMGIPGNLNSPKIIEAEKYIINLCTKNKISCGTQLSSFDNKIIKNKIKFGYNFLILGSDLFILKNWCLETQKLIQKVK
;
A
#
# COMPACT_ATOMS: atom_id res chain seq x y z
N HIS A 1 5.20 -8.71 5.80
CA HIS A 1 4.70 -9.23 7.07
C HIS A 1 4.01 -10.59 6.96
N THR A 2 3.75 -11.10 5.77
CA THR A 2 3.14 -12.42 5.56
C THR A 2 4.04 -13.27 4.67
N SER A 3 4.19 -14.55 5.03
CA SER A 3 4.97 -15.52 4.26
C SER A 3 4.16 -16.04 3.06
N ILE A 4 3.75 -15.13 2.17
CA ILE A 4 3.00 -15.48 0.95
C ILE A 4 3.98 -15.83 -0.15
N SER A 5 3.86 -17.04 -0.72
CA SER A 5 4.62 -17.41 -1.91
C SER A 5 4.10 -16.68 -3.16
N LEU A 6 4.92 -16.63 -4.21
CA LEU A 6 4.50 -16.04 -5.50
C LEU A 6 3.27 -16.77 -6.09
N GLU A 7 3.14 -18.08 -5.87
CA GLU A 7 1.98 -18.84 -6.32
C GLU A 7 0.70 -18.45 -5.58
N GLN A 8 0.79 -18.25 -4.27
CA GLN A 8 -0.34 -17.74 -3.48
C GLN A 8 -0.72 -16.33 -3.91
N ALA A 9 0.26 -15.45 -4.13
CA ALA A 9 0.03 -14.10 -4.66
C ALA A 9 -0.66 -14.15 -6.02
N LYS A 10 -0.24 -15.07 -6.92
CA LYS A 10 -0.89 -15.31 -8.22
C LYS A 10 -2.37 -15.68 -8.07
N ASN A 11 -2.70 -16.54 -7.12
CA ASN A 11 -4.08 -16.96 -6.89
C ASN A 11 -4.92 -15.77 -6.38
N ILE A 12 -4.41 -14.98 -5.45
CA ILE A 12 -5.09 -13.79 -4.93
C ILE A 12 -5.32 -12.76 -6.03
N ILE A 13 -4.29 -12.38 -6.77
CA ILE A 13 -4.38 -11.41 -7.88
C ILE A 13 -5.36 -11.91 -8.95
N SER A 14 -5.32 -13.20 -9.28
CA SER A 14 -6.22 -13.78 -10.27
C SER A 14 -7.68 -13.72 -9.84
N ASN A 15 -7.97 -14.00 -8.57
CA ASN A 15 -9.31 -13.89 -8.03
C ASN A 15 -9.79 -12.42 -8.01
N CYS A 16 -8.93 -11.48 -7.62
CA CYS A 16 -9.28 -10.06 -7.70
C CYS A 16 -9.66 -9.66 -9.12
N ASN A 17 -8.87 -10.07 -10.11
CA ASN A 17 -9.14 -9.77 -11.52
C ASN A 17 -10.42 -10.43 -12.03
N LEU A 18 -10.71 -11.67 -11.61
CA LEU A 18 -11.96 -12.37 -11.95
C LEU A 18 -13.20 -11.60 -11.51
N TYR A 19 -13.13 -10.96 -10.34
CA TYR A 19 -14.21 -10.15 -9.78
C TYR A 19 -14.10 -8.66 -10.16
N ASN A 20 -13.25 -8.29 -11.11
CA ASN A 20 -13.00 -6.90 -11.52
C ASN A 20 -12.65 -5.98 -10.34
N LYS A 21 -11.85 -6.47 -9.40
CA LYS A 21 -11.34 -5.71 -8.26
C LYS A 21 -9.86 -5.44 -8.43
N PRO A 22 -9.40 -4.20 -8.22
CA PRO A 22 -7.98 -3.89 -8.27
C PRO A 22 -7.23 -4.61 -7.14
N CYS A 23 -6.00 -5.01 -7.43
CA CYS A 23 -5.11 -5.65 -6.47
C CYS A 23 -3.77 -4.89 -6.45
N PHE A 24 -3.38 -4.44 -5.25
CA PHE A 24 -2.13 -3.71 -5.01
C PHE A 24 -1.26 -4.50 -4.02
N PRO A 25 -0.41 -5.41 -4.50
CA PRO A 25 0.52 -6.15 -3.65
C PRO A 25 1.50 -5.22 -2.93
N ARG A 26 2.00 -5.69 -1.78
CA ARG A 26 3.08 -5.06 -1.00
C ARG A 26 4.32 -5.94 -1.10
N PRO A 27 5.21 -5.73 -2.09
CA PRO A 27 6.44 -6.51 -2.25
C PRO A 27 7.44 -6.20 -1.13
N SER A 28 8.35 -7.15 -0.88
CA SER A 28 9.42 -7.00 0.12
C SER A 28 10.57 -6.11 -0.36
N SER A 29 10.71 -5.93 -1.66
CA SER A 29 11.66 -5.01 -2.28
C SER A 29 11.16 -4.55 -3.65
N TYR A 30 11.80 -3.52 -4.20
CA TYR A 30 11.38 -2.86 -5.46
C TYR A 30 12.28 -3.23 -6.64
N ASP A 31 13.19 -4.18 -6.45
CA ASP A 31 14.02 -4.66 -7.54
C ASP A 31 13.22 -5.45 -8.59
N LYS A 32 13.80 -5.56 -9.77
CA LYS A 32 13.17 -6.20 -10.93
C LYS A 32 12.76 -7.65 -10.66
N SER A 33 13.53 -8.39 -9.86
CA SER A 33 13.29 -9.80 -9.58
C SER A 33 12.03 -10.02 -8.74
N ASN A 34 11.72 -9.08 -7.85
CA ASN A 34 10.52 -9.11 -7.02
C ASN A 34 9.30 -8.46 -7.68
N LEU A 35 9.47 -7.30 -8.33
CA LEU A 35 8.33 -6.59 -8.92
C LEU A 35 7.83 -7.24 -10.20
N LYS A 36 8.72 -7.65 -11.10
CA LYS A 36 8.33 -8.17 -12.41
C LYS A 36 7.34 -9.34 -12.32
N PRO A 37 7.57 -10.41 -11.53
CA PRO A 37 6.63 -11.52 -11.42
C PRO A 37 5.24 -11.10 -10.95
N ILE A 38 5.16 -10.20 -9.98
CA ILE A 38 3.90 -9.69 -9.42
C ILE A 38 3.11 -8.88 -10.45
N LEU A 39 3.80 -8.01 -11.20
CA LEU A 39 3.19 -7.20 -12.24
C LEU A 39 2.73 -8.05 -13.44
N ASP A 40 3.52 -9.05 -13.82
CA ASP A 40 3.23 -9.95 -14.95
C ASP A 40 2.08 -10.91 -14.66
N ILE A 41 1.76 -11.17 -13.41
CA ILE A 41 0.55 -11.90 -12.98
C ILE A 41 -0.72 -11.07 -13.20
N GLY A 42 -0.63 -9.74 -13.23
CA GLY A 42 -1.75 -8.85 -13.50
C GLY A 42 -2.23 -8.04 -12.29
N SER A 43 -1.31 -7.65 -11.38
CA SER A 43 -1.62 -6.62 -10.37
C SER A 43 -1.85 -5.26 -11.03
N ASN A 44 -2.60 -4.38 -10.35
CA ASN A 44 -2.98 -3.06 -10.89
C ASN A 44 -2.04 -1.93 -10.43
N GLY A 45 -0.95 -2.27 -9.80
CA GLY A 45 0.01 -1.38 -9.21
C GLY A 45 0.60 -2.02 -7.97
N LEU A 46 1.09 -1.21 -7.03
CA LEU A 46 1.68 -1.70 -5.78
C LEU A 46 1.55 -0.69 -4.64
N ILE A 47 1.66 -1.19 -3.42
CA ILE A 47 1.94 -0.40 -2.23
C ILE A 47 3.43 -0.59 -1.91
N ALA A 48 4.21 0.46 -2.07
CA ALA A 48 5.64 0.46 -1.79
C ALA A 48 5.87 0.77 -0.31
N THR A 49 6.39 -0.22 0.44
CA THR A 49 6.62 -0.12 1.90
C THR A 49 7.97 0.54 2.19
N THR A 50 8.13 1.10 3.38
CA THR A 50 9.42 1.60 3.88
C THR A 50 10.09 2.60 2.92
N ILE A 51 9.30 3.52 2.37
CA ILE A 51 9.83 4.60 1.53
C ILE A 51 10.50 5.64 2.43
N GLU A 52 11.76 5.90 2.17
CA GLU A 52 12.61 6.77 2.98
C GLU A 52 13.29 7.90 2.20
N SER A 53 13.30 7.81 0.84
CA SER A 53 14.01 8.75 -0.01
C SER A 53 13.41 8.84 -1.41
N CYS A 54 13.85 9.85 -2.17
CA CYS A 54 13.57 9.96 -3.60
C CYS A 54 14.10 8.75 -4.39
N ASP A 55 15.25 8.21 -4.02
CA ASP A 55 15.86 7.05 -4.70
C ASP A 55 14.98 5.80 -4.59
N ASP A 56 14.30 5.60 -3.44
CA ASP A 56 13.35 4.50 -3.28
C ASP A 56 12.17 4.64 -4.25
N VAL A 57 11.65 5.85 -4.40
CA VAL A 57 10.54 6.13 -5.33
C VAL A 57 10.99 5.95 -6.77
N GLU A 58 12.18 6.41 -7.12
CA GLU A 58 12.74 6.24 -8.46
C GLU A 58 12.93 4.76 -8.80
N ASN A 59 13.46 3.96 -7.86
CA ASN A 59 13.60 2.52 -8.03
C ASN A 59 12.23 1.83 -8.23
N CYS A 60 11.20 2.22 -7.44
CA CYS A 60 9.85 1.74 -7.66
C CYS A 60 9.34 2.07 -9.07
N LEU A 61 9.48 3.31 -9.51
CA LEU A 61 9.02 3.77 -10.82
C LEU A 61 9.75 3.07 -11.96
N ASN A 62 11.06 2.91 -11.84
CA ASN A 62 11.88 2.23 -12.84
C ASN A 62 11.41 0.79 -13.11
N ASN A 63 10.92 0.09 -12.10
CA ASN A 63 10.47 -1.29 -12.23
C ASN A 63 8.94 -1.44 -12.43
N LEU A 64 8.15 -0.42 -12.08
CA LEU A 64 6.70 -0.40 -12.24
C LEU A 64 6.27 0.09 -13.63
N LYS A 65 6.86 1.18 -14.11
CA LYS A 65 6.42 1.87 -15.33
C LYS A 65 7.25 1.45 -16.55
N TYR A 66 6.62 1.50 -17.73
CA TYR A 66 7.30 1.34 -19.01
C TYR A 66 8.04 2.63 -19.41
N PRO A 67 9.01 2.55 -20.34
CA PRO A 67 9.59 3.76 -20.94
C PRO A 67 8.51 4.71 -21.50
N PRO A 68 8.70 6.03 -21.44
CA PRO A 68 9.91 6.74 -20.99
C PRO A 68 9.96 7.03 -19.47
N ILE A 69 8.97 6.60 -18.69
CA ILE A 69 8.87 6.91 -17.25
C ILE A 69 9.75 5.97 -16.42
N GLY A 70 9.78 4.71 -16.77
CA GLY A 70 10.56 3.67 -16.12
C GLY A 70 11.19 2.73 -17.14
N ASN A 71 11.64 1.55 -16.68
CA ASN A 71 12.39 0.57 -17.45
C ASN A 71 11.77 -0.83 -17.38
N ARG A 72 10.46 -0.93 -17.08
CA ARG A 72 9.76 -2.22 -17.08
C ARG A 72 9.91 -2.89 -18.45
N SER A 73 10.33 -4.16 -18.47
CA SER A 73 10.52 -4.89 -19.72
C SER A 73 9.19 -5.31 -20.36
N TYR A 74 9.12 -5.16 -21.67
CA TYR A 74 8.04 -5.70 -22.50
C TYR A 74 8.20 -7.21 -22.61
N GLY A 75 7.19 -7.95 -22.23
CA GLY A 75 7.19 -9.42 -22.33
C GLY A 75 5.77 -9.94 -22.33
N VAL A 76 5.52 -10.99 -23.09
CA VAL A 76 4.20 -11.65 -23.14
C VAL A 76 3.95 -12.38 -21.82
N ASN A 77 2.86 -12.01 -21.14
CA ASN A 77 2.52 -12.58 -19.84
C ASN A 77 1.00 -12.52 -19.57
N LYS A 78 0.58 -12.98 -18.39
CA LYS A 78 -0.84 -13.03 -18.02
C LYS A 78 -1.50 -11.65 -17.96
N ALA A 79 -0.78 -10.60 -17.51
CA ALA A 79 -1.33 -9.25 -17.38
C ALA A 79 -1.88 -8.68 -18.70
N GLN A 80 -1.35 -9.11 -19.83
CA GLN A 80 -1.79 -8.71 -21.18
C GLN A 80 -2.63 -9.80 -21.88
N ASN A 81 -3.22 -10.71 -21.12
CA ASN A 81 -3.96 -11.84 -21.67
C ASN A 81 -3.12 -12.65 -22.66
N TYR A 82 -1.86 -12.98 -22.28
CA TYR A 82 -0.91 -13.75 -23.09
C TYR A 82 -0.67 -13.19 -24.50
N GLY A 83 -0.61 -11.86 -24.61
CA GLY A 83 -0.37 -11.14 -25.85
C GLY A 83 -1.62 -10.69 -26.59
N LEU A 84 -2.81 -11.20 -26.26
CA LEU A 84 -4.05 -10.81 -26.93
C LEU A 84 -4.47 -9.35 -26.67
N ALA A 85 -4.07 -8.77 -25.54
CA ALA A 85 -4.33 -7.38 -25.16
C ALA A 85 -3.04 -6.53 -25.09
N GLU A 86 -1.95 -7.00 -25.65
CA GLU A 86 -0.60 -6.42 -25.52
C GLU A 86 -0.55 -4.93 -25.86
N ARG A 87 -1.05 -4.57 -27.04
CA ARG A 87 -0.97 -3.19 -27.57
C ARG A 87 -1.70 -2.19 -26.67
N GLU A 88 -2.90 -2.55 -26.22
CA GLU A 88 -3.71 -1.71 -25.35
C GLU A 88 -3.11 -1.61 -23.94
N TYR A 89 -2.63 -2.72 -23.42
CA TYR A 89 -2.00 -2.80 -22.11
C TYR A 89 -0.77 -1.88 -22.04
N PHE A 90 0.16 -1.99 -22.97
CA PHE A 90 1.37 -1.15 -22.97
C PHE A 90 1.07 0.32 -23.14
N LYS A 91 0.11 0.67 -24.01
CA LYS A 91 -0.32 2.06 -24.22
C LYS A 91 -0.86 2.71 -22.95
N ASN A 92 -1.61 1.95 -22.16
CA ASN A 92 -2.38 2.50 -21.04
C ASN A 92 -1.69 2.31 -19.68
N TRP A 93 -0.78 1.35 -19.56
CA TRP A 93 -0.19 0.93 -18.28
C TRP A 93 0.39 2.08 -17.46
N ASN A 94 1.16 2.96 -18.07
CA ASN A 94 1.82 4.04 -17.34
C ASN A 94 0.82 5.01 -16.67
N ASN A 95 -0.36 5.17 -17.23
CA ASN A 95 -1.43 5.98 -16.67
C ASN A 95 -2.35 5.19 -15.74
N TYR A 96 -2.45 3.89 -15.94
CA TYR A 96 -3.38 3.02 -15.22
C TYR A 96 -2.79 2.41 -13.94
N SER A 97 -1.50 2.08 -13.95
CA SER A 97 -0.86 1.43 -12.81
C SER A 97 -0.67 2.39 -11.65
N SER A 98 -1.19 2.02 -10.49
CA SER A 98 -1.12 2.86 -9.29
C SER A 98 0.15 2.61 -8.48
N LEU A 99 0.71 3.70 -7.93
CA LEU A 99 1.79 3.68 -6.95
C LEU A 99 1.32 4.34 -5.66
N ILE A 100 1.24 3.56 -4.59
CA ILE A 100 0.92 4.01 -3.24
C ILE A 100 2.20 3.88 -2.41
N LEU A 101 2.66 4.97 -1.81
CA LEU A 101 3.86 4.97 -0.97
C LEU A 101 3.47 4.79 0.50
N GLN A 102 4.10 3.86 1.20
CA GLN A 102 3.90 3.71 2.64
C GLN A 102 5.00 4.43 3.41
N ILE A 103 4.57 5.43 4.20
CA ILE A 103 5.43 6.22 5.10
C ILE A 103 5.27 5.64 6.50
N GLU A 104 6.35 5.06 7.01
CA GLU A 104 6.35 4.30 8.26
C GLU A 104 7.66 4.43 9.05
N THR A 105 8.54 5.35 8.62
CA THR A 105 9.79 5.68 9.33
C THR A 105 9.93 7.19 9.50
N VAL A 106 10.72 7.60 10.49
CA VAL A 106 11.06 9.02 10.70
C VAL A 106 11.81 9.59 9.50
N LYS A 107 12.66 8.79 8.87
CA LYS A 107 13.41 9.21 7.67
C LYS A 107 12.46 9.50 6.51
N GLY A 108 11.53 8.58 6.22
CA GLY A 108 10.53 8.79 5.18
C GLY A 108 9.58 9.96 5.48
N LEU A 109 9.22 10.16 6.76
CA LEU A 109 8.44 11.31 7.19
C LEU A 109 9.16 12.64 6.90
N ASN A 110 10.45 12.71 7.19
CA ASN A 110 11.26 13.91 6.99
C ASN A 110 11.52 14.22 5.51
N ASP A 111 11.61 13.20 4.64
CA ASP A 111 11.86 13.39 3.20
C ASP A 111 10.58 13.50 2.37
N LEU A 112 9.40 13.36 2.97
CA LEU A 112 8.12 13.30 2.26
C LEU A 112 7.84 14.54 1.39
N GLU A 113 8.16 15.75 1.86
CA GLU A 113 8.00 16.96 1.05
C GLU A 113 8.86 16.93 -0.21
N ASN A 114 10.13 16.53 -0.07
CA ASN A 114 11.05 16.38 -1.18
C ASN A 114 10.58 15.33 -2.18
N ILE A 115 10.10 14.17 -1.69
CA ILE A 115 9.49 13.13 -2.51
C ILE A 115 8.29 13.68 -3.29
N LEU A 116 7.39 14.41 -2.65
CA LEU A 116 6.21 14.97 -3.29
C LEU A 116 6.55 16.05 -4.32
N VAL A 117 7.54 16.89 -4.05
CA VAL A 117 8.01 17.91 -5.02
C VAL A 117 8.47 17.24 -6.32
N ASN A 118 9.21 16.14 -6.24
CA ASN A 118 9.81 15.50 -7.40
C ASN A 118 8.87 14.50 -8.10
N PHE A 119 8.03 13.78 -7.35
CA PHE A 119 7.35 12.59 -7.87
C PHE A 119 5.82 12.61 -7.75
N LYS A 120 5.18 13.67 -7.21
CA LYS A 120 3.73 13.68 -6.96
C LYS A 120 2.86 13.29 -8.15
N LYS A 121 3.29 13.55 -9.38
CA LYS A 121 2.54 13.21 -10.60
C LYS A 121 2.45 11.70 -10.87
N TYR A 122 3.27 10.91 -10.18
CA TYR A 122 3.31 9.44 -10.31
C TYR A 122 2.78 8.71 -9.07
N ILE A 123 2.42 9.47 -8.02
CA ILE A 123 1.97 8.95 -6.73
C ILE A 123 0.46 9.10 -6.65
N ASP A 124 -0.26 7.98 -6.52
CA ASP A 124 -1.72 7.96 -6.38
C ASP A 124 -2.18 8.06 -4.93
N GLY A 125 -1.33 7.64 -4.00
CA GLY A 125 -1.66 7.70 -2.57
C GLY A 125 -0.44 7.60 -1.65
N ILE A 126 -0.62 8.11 -0.44
CA ILE A 126 0.28 7.89 0.68
C ILE A 126 -0.45 7.05 1.72
N MET A 127 0.14 5.93 2.11
CA MET A 127 -0.35 5.09 3.21
C MET A 127 0.51 5.35 4.44
N ILE A 128 -0.11 5.68 5.55
CA ILE A 128 0.61 5.83 6.82
C ILE A 128 0.64 4.47 7.52
N GLY A 129 1.84 4.02 7.91
CA GLY A 129 2.08 2.86 8.76
C GLY A 129 2.34 3.28 10.22
N PRO A 130 1.31 3.61 11.03
CA PRO A 130 1.50 4.24 12.33
C PRO A 130 2.20 3.33 13.34
N TYR A 131 2.10 2.02 13.19
CA TYR A 131 2.73 1.08 14.10
C TYR A 131 4.26 1.09 13.91
N ASP A 132 4.73 0.91 12.68
CA ASP A 132 6.16 0.94 12.35
C ASP A 132 6.74 2.35 12.56
N LEU A 133 5.97 3.41 12.24
CA LEU A 133 6.36 4.79 12.52
C LEU A 133 6.58 5.02 14.02
N SER A 134 5.71 4.45 14.88
CA SER A 134 5.88 4.54 16.33
C SER A 134 7.16 3.84 16.81
N GLY A 135 7.48 2.69 16.21
CA GLY A 135 8.74 1.98 16.45
C GLY A 135 9.95 2.81 16.03
N SER A 136 9.91 3.41 14.84
CA SER A 136 10.94 4.30 14.32
C SER A 136 11.15 5.57 15.17
N MET A 137 10.10 6.03 15.86
CA MET A 137 10.16 7.14 16.81
C MET A 137 10.62 6.75 18.23
N GLY A 138 10.95 5.46 18.47
CA GLY A 138 11.35 4.95 19.77
C GLY A 138 10.20 4.78 20.78
N ILE A 139 8.95 4.75 20.32
CA ILE A 139 7.75 4.60 21.15
C ILE A 139 6.82 3.48 20.62
N PRO A 140 7.32 2.26 20.43
CA PRO A 140 6.64 1.20 19.67
C PRO A 140 5.24 0.89 20.22
N GLY A 141 4.23 0.90 19.33
CA GLY A 141 2.83 0.62 19.65
C GLY A 141 2.06 1.74 20.35
N ASN A 142 2.70 2.84 20.76
CA ASN A 142 2.03 3.99 21.38
C ASN A 142 1.39 4.90 20.31
N LEU A 143 0.33 4.43 19.67
CA LEU A 143 -0.35 5.13 18.57
C LEU A 143 -1.12 6.39 19.02
N ASN A 144 -1.38 6.53 20.32
CA ASN A 144 -2.05 7.71 20.88
C ASN A 144 -1.05 8.80 21.32
N SER A 145 0.24 8.60 21.13
CA SER A 145 1.25 9.59 21.42
C SER A 145 1.01 10.88 20.61
N PRO A 146 1.16 12.06 21.21
CA PRO A 146 1.13 13.34 20.49
C PRO A 146 2.06 13.35 19.27
N LYS A 147 3.25 12.75 19.37
CA LYS A 147 4.21 12.64 18.25
C LYS A 147 3.62 11.92 17.03
N ILE A 148 2.91 10.81 17.24
CA ILE A 148 2.26 10.07 16.14
C ILE A 148 1.10 10.87 15.57
N ILE A 149 0.26 11.44 16.42
CA ILE A 149 -0.89 12.25 15.99
C ILE A 149 -0.43 13.46 15.16
N GLU A 150 0.64 14.13 15.56
CA GLU A 150 1.24 15.26 14.83
C GLU A 150 1.81 14.82 13.48
N ALA A 151 2.52 13.69 13.43
CA ALA A 151 3.04 13.12 12.19
C ALA A 151 1.90 12.72 11.23
N GLU A 152 0.85 12.04 11.72
CA GLU A 152 -0.34 11.71 10.91
C GLU A 152 -0.98 12.99 10.32
N LYS A 153 -1.20 14.02 11.15
CA LYS A 153 -1.74 15.30 10.69
C LYS A 153 -0.87 15.97 9.65
N TYR A 154 0.44 15.97 9.86
CA TYR A 154 1.40 16.54 8.92
C TYR A 154 1.32 15.85 7.55
N ILE A 155 1.36 14.52 7.52
CA ILE A 155 1.26 13.75 6.27
C ILE A 155 -0.09 14.03 5.58
N ILE A 156 -1.20 14.00 6.31
CA ILE A 156 -2.54 14.27 5.77
C ILE A 156 -2.62 15.65 5.16
N ASN A 157 -2.07 16.68 5.84
CA ASN A 157 -2.04 18.05 5.33
C ASN A 157 -1.23 18.15 4.03
N LEU A 158 -0.06 17.49 3.96
CA LEU A 158 0.74 17.43 2.74
C LEU A 158 -0.01 16.76 1.59
N CYS A 159 -0.67 15.63 1.85
CA CYS A 159 -1.47 14.91 0.87
C CYS A 159 -2.63 15.79 0.36
N THR A 160 -3.35 16.46 1.24
CA THR A 160 -4.45 17.36 0.91
C THR A 160 -3.97 18.53 0.04
N LYS A 161 -2.88 19.19 0.42
CA LYS A 161 -2.26 20.29 -0.34
C LYS A 161 -1.85 19.86 -1.75
N ASN A 162 -1.38 18.62 -1.90
CA ASN A 162 -0.92 18.08 -3.17
C ASN A 162 -2.00 17.32 -3.94
N LYS A 163 -3.24 17.21 -3.42
CA LYS A 163 -4.37 16.45 -4.02
C LYS A 163 -4.05 14.97 -4.20
N ILE A 164 -3.33 14.38 -3.25
CA ILE A 164 -2.96 12.96 -3.21
C ILE A 164 -3.82 12.28 -2.14
N SER A 165 -4.27 11.05 -2.41
CA SER A 165 -5.02 10.26 -1.43
C SER A 165 -4.16 9.91 -0.21
N CYS A 166 -4.75 9.97 0.99
CA CYS A 166 -4.07 9.58 2.23
C CYS A 166 -4.86 8.49 2.95
N GLY A 167 -4.20 7.39 3.27
CA GLY A 167 -4.83 6.24 3.90
C GLY A 167 -4.03 5.60 5.00
N THR A 168 -4.68 4.64 5.66
CA THR A 168 -4.06 3.80 6.69
C THR A 168 -4.76 2.44 6.78
N GLN A 169 -4.13 1.48 7.45
CA GLN A 169 -4.74 0.19 7.74
C GLN A 169 -5.37 0.19 9.13
N LEU A 170 -6.56 -0.40 9.24
CA LEU A 170 -7.26 -0.61 10.49
C LEU A 170 -7.11 -2.07 10.95
N SER A 171 -6.99 -2.28 12.26
CA SER A 171 -6.99 -3.60 12.88
C SER A 171 -8.38 -4.06 13.35
N SER A 172 -9.40 -3.20 13.23
CA SER A 172 -10.77 -3.44 13.67
C SER A 172 -11.78 -2.82 12.71
N PHE A 173 -12.96 -3.44 12.59
CA PHE A 173 -14.07 -3.01 11.74
C PHE A 173 -15.13 -2.17 12.50
N ASP A 174 -14.76 -1.57 13.61
CA ASP A 174 -15.66 -0.73 14.39
C ASP A 174 -16.07 0.54 13.61
N ASN A 175 -17.37 0.78 13.46
CA ASN A 175 -17.93 1.95 12.78
C ASN A 175 -17.44 3.28 13.38
N LYS A 176 -17.22 3.33 14.69
CA LYS A 176 -16.72 4.54 15.37
C LYS A 176 -15.27 4.82 14.98
N ILE A 177 -14.44 3.77 14.90
CA ILE A 177 -13.04 3.88 14.48
C ILE A 177 -12.98 4.36 13.03
N ILE A 178 -13.76 3.77 12.12
CA ILE A 178 -13.82 4.16 10.70
C ILE A 178 -14.23 5.63 10.58
N LYS A 179 -15.33 6.03 11.23
CA LYS A 179 -15.82 7.42 11.21
C LYS A 179 -14.79 8.40 11.77
N ASN A 180 -14.10 8.04 12.84
CA ASN A 180 -13.06 8.89 13.43
C ASN A 180 -11.87 9.07 12.48
N LYS A 181 -11.41 8.01 11.80
CA LYS A 181 -10.31 8.11 10.84
C LYS A 181 -10.70 8.97 9.62
N ILE A 182 -11.92 8.84 9.10
CA ILE A 182 -12.43 9.70 8.02
C ILE A 182 -12.48 11.17 8.49
N LYS A 183 -13.01 11.44 9.69
CA LYS A 183 -13.03 12.80 10.26
C LYS A 183 -11.64 13.36 10.51
N PHE A 184 -10.66 12.51 10.79
CA PHE A 184 -9.27 12.89 11.00
C PHE A 184 -8.59 13.31 9.69
N GLY A 185 -9.14 12.94 8.52
CA GLY A 185 -8.69 13.38 7.20
C GLY A 185 -8.23 12.25 6.26
N TYR A 186 -8.33 10.99 6.69
CA TYR A 186 -8.07 9.87 5.81
C TYR A 186 -9.17 9.71 4.76
N ASN A 187 -8.80 9.44 3.51
CA ASN A 187 -9.75 9.27 2.40
C ASN A 187 -9.68 7.89 1.73
N PHE A 188 -8.74 7.01 2.15
CA PHE A 188 -8.86 5.59 1.91
C PHE A 188 -8.44 4.77 3.15
N LEU A 189 -9.07 3.61 3.36
CA LEU A 189 -8.84 2.75 4.52
C LEU A 189 -8.70 1.30 4.08
N ILE A 190 -7.65 0.63 4.54
CA ILE A 190 -7.51 -0.81 4.42
C ILE A 190 -8.19 -1.42 5.65
N LEU A 191 -9.30 -2.12 5.42
CA LEU A 191 -10.16 -2.65 6.48
C LEU A 191 -9.64 -4.00 7.00
N GLY A 192 -8.49 -3.97 7.68
CA GLY A 192 -7.93 -5.14 8.34
C GLY A 192 -7.20 -6.11 7.42
N SER A 193 -7.03 -7.32 7.91
CA SER A 193 -6.51 -8.48 7.20
C SER A 193 -7.19 -9.75 7.74
N ASP A 194 -7.02 -10.86 7.05
CA ASP A 194 -7.45 -12.18 7.49
C ASP A 194 -6.95 -12.51 8.91
N LEU A 195 -5.70 -12.19 9.23
CA LEU A 195 -5.12 -12.36 10.56
C LEU A 195 -5.84 -11.54 11.63
N PHE A 196 -6.20 -10.29 11.35
CA PHE A 196 -6.96 -9.46 12.29
C PHE A 196 -8.39 -9.97 12.47
N ILE A 197 -9.03 -10.44 11.40
CA ILE A 197 -10.37 -11.03 11.46
C ILE A 197 -10.35 -12.26 12.35
N LEU A 198 -9.42 -13.20 12.10
CA LEU A 198 -9.27 -14.42 12.87
C LEU A 198 -8.96 -14.14 14.34
N LYS A 199 -7.99 -13.24 14.62
CA LYS A 199 -7.65 -12.82 15.98
C LYS A 199 -8.84 -12.26 16.72
N ASN A 200 -9.57 -11.32 16.11
CA ASN A 200 -10.74 -10.69 16.75
C ASN A 200 -11.83 -11.71 17.04
N TRP A 201 -12.10 -12.58 16.08
CA TRP A 201 -13.06 -13.68 16.28
C TRP A 201 -12.66 -14.61 17.45
N CYS A 202 -11.40 -15.01 17.54
CA CYS A 202 -10.91 -15.83 18.66
C CYS A 202 -11.08 -15.14 20.02
N LEU A 203 -10.75 -13.83 20.09
CA LEU A 203 -10.88 -13.06 21.33
C LEU A 203 -12.34 -12.90 21.76
N GLU A 204 -13.25 -12.68 20.84
CA GLU A 204 -14.70 -12.58 21.11
C GLU A 204 -15.26 -13.92 21.56
N THR A 205 -14.91 -14.99 20.86
CA THR A 205 -15.33 -16.36 21.23
C THR A 205 -14.83 -16.75 22.61
N GLN A 206 -13.57 -16.44 22.94
CA GLN A 206 -13.01 -16.70 24.28
C GLN A 206 -13.80 -15.97 25.37
N LYS A 207 -14.18 -14.70 25.15
CA LYS A 207 -15.02 -13.94 26.09
C LYS A 207 -16.41 -14.58 26.27
N LEU A 208 -17.01 -15.11 25.19
CA LEU A 208 -18.30 -15.80 25.27
C LEU A 208 -18.19 -17.09 26.12
N ILE A 209 -17.17 -17.92 25.88
CA ILE A 209 -16.93 -19.14 26.64
C ILE A 209 -16.75 -18.85 28.15
N GLN A 210 -16.02 -17.78 28.49
CA GLN A 210 -15.81 -17.38 29.89
C GLN A 210 -17.09 -16.94 30.59
N LYS A 211 -18.10 -16.44 29.86
CA LYS A 211 -19.41 -16.03 30.41
C LYS A 211 -20.35 -17.21 30.66
N VAL A 212 -20.11 -18.36 30.05
CA VAL A 212 -20.93 -19.58 30.17
C VAL A 212 -20.41 -20.49 31.27
N LYS A 213 -19.20 -20.26 31.78
CA LYS A 213 -18.66 -20.91 32.97
C LYS A 213 -19.06 -20.16 34.23
#